data_6ee032f147a39568067a7bc6f7b4958e
#
_entry.id   6ee032f147a39568067a7bc6f7b4958e
#
_cell.length_a   1.000
_cell.length_b   1.000
_cell.length_c   1.000
_cell.angle_alpha   90.00
_cell.angle_beta   90.00
_cell.angle_gamma   90.00
#
_symmetry.space_group_name_H-M   'P 1'
#
loop_
_entity.id
_entity.type
_entity.pdbx_description
1 polymer ?
#
loop_
_entity_poly.entity_id
_entity_poly.type
_entity_poly.pdbx_seq_one_letter_code
_entity_poly.pdbx_strand_id
1 'polypeptide(L)'
;MQTKGSLAWWGYRLPIQLPVPVSWKQQTPKPEAAVVPVIDNEIVNQPDAMHQLYLMWGYDASADDALCQNAAKVNLMCKQGNASPQTLAQEGYPWVSELKTSGHLNYAVVARVGDTSIDLLMNNRTWQVSRSWFNRHATGNFTQLHRLTPEGKDAIGTASDSKDMVWLDQQLSIALSQPETHARIWTAEMMKRTREFQQKMHLHVDGIPGEETLMQLMRVTNSTPGVLIQATRTTPDAKMQEKKA
;
A
#
# COMPACT_ATOMS: atom_id res chain seq x y z
N MET A 1 -2.28 2.97 -96.44
CA MET A 1 -1.86 4.28 -96.99
C MET A 1 -1.80 5.29 -95.87
N GLN A 2 -0.72 5.93 -95.73
CA GLN A 2 -0.26 6.86 -94.70
C GLN A 2 -1.14 8.09 -94.54
N THR A 3 -1.16 8.67 -93.37
CA THR A 3 -0.74 10.05 -93.21
C THR A 3 -0.46 10.35 -91.70
N LYS A 4 0.70 10.85 -91.52
CA LYS A 4 1.23 11.44 -90.25
C LYS A 4 0.54 12.78 -89.99
N GLY A 5 0.10 13.01 -88.78
CA GLY A 5 -0.29 14.33 -88.27
C GLY A 5 0.50 14.69 -87.07
N SER A 6 1.38 15.62 -87.25
CA SER A 6 2.24 16.23 -86.24
C SER A 6 1.45 17.18 -85.33
N LEU A 7 1.37 16.96 -84.04
CA LEU A 7 0.83 17.90 -83.07
C LEU A 7 1.96 18.69 -82.37
N ALA A 8 1.97 19.97 -82.75
CA ALA A 8 2.85 20.94 -82.13
C ALA A 8 2.41 21.24 -80.70
N TRP A 9 3.34 21.06 -79.72
CA TRP A 9 3.10 21.43 -78.35
C TRP A 9 3.43 22.92 -78.19
N TRP A 10 2.44 23.72 -77.90
CA TRP A 10 2.61 25.08 -77.44
C TRP A 10 2.76 25.06 -75.92
N GLY A 11 3.97 25.21 -75.48
CA GLY A 11 4.29 25.34 -74.06
C GLY A 11 3.94 26.74 -73.54
N TYR A 12 2.82 26.83 -72.83
CA TYR A 12 2.59 27.99 -71.98
C TYR A 12 3.40 27.82 -70.71
N ARG A 13 4.50 28.55 -70.61
CA ARG A 13 5.16 28.76 -69.30
C ARG A 13 4.38 29.81 -68.55
N LEU A 14 3.59 29.37 -67.57
CA LEU A 14 3.08 30.25 -66.53
C LEU A 14 4.27 30.64 -65.61
N PRO A 15 4.44 31.90 -65.26
CA PRO A 15 5.45 32.28 -64.29
C PRO A 15 5.08 31.68 -62.93
N ILE A 16 5.86 30.74 -62.48
CA ILE A 16 5.76 30.25 -61.11
C ILE A 16 6.18 31.38 -60.21
N GLN A 17 5.23 32.11 -59.64
CA GLN A 17 5.50 32.97 -58.53
C GLN A 17 5.76 32.06 -57.33
N LEU A 18 7.05 31.98 -56.94
CA LEU A 18 7.43 31.36 -55.70
C LEU A 18 6.74 32.12 -54.56
N PRO A 19 6.01 31.42 -53.69
CA PRO A 19 5.42 32.09 -52.53
C PRO A 19 6.57 32.71 -51.70
N VAL A 20 6.37 33.95 -51.30
CA VAL A 20 7.21 34.65 -50.35
C VAL A 20 7.36 33.77 -49.12
N PRO A 21 8.56 33.55 -48.60
CA PRO A 21 8.72 32.76 -47.38
C PRO A 21 7.94 33.43 -46.25
N VAL A 22 6.81 32.87 -45.90
CA VAL A 22 6.10 33.25 -44.68
C VAL A 22 7.06 32.83 -43.54
N SER A 23 7.68 33.82 -42.92
CA SER A 23 8.46 33.61 -41.72
C SER A 23 7.48 33.12 -40.62
N TRP A 24 7.29 31.82 -40.58
CA TRP A 24 6.70 31.18 -39.42
C TRP A 24 7.75 31.33 -38.30
N LYS A 25 7.69 32.45 -37.56
CA LYS A 25 8.19 32.44 -36.21
C LYS A 25 7.33 31.41 -35.49
N GLN A 26 7.78 30.16 -35.48
CA GLN A 26 7.27 29.18 -34.54
C GLN A 26 7.50 29.80 -33.16
N GLN A 27 6.45 30.42 -32.64
CA GLN A 27 6.34 30.58 -31.21
C GLN A 27 6.27 29.16 -30.68
N THR A 28 7.45 28.60 -30.34
CA THR A 28 7.48 27.48 -29.45
C THR A 28 6.65 27.88 -28.23
N PRO A 29 5.53 27.21 -27.94
CA PRO A 29 4.80 27.52 -26.73
C PRO A 29 5.82 27.45 -25.61
N LYS A 30 5.99 28.53 -24.88
CA LYS A 30 6.80 28.57 -23.66
C LYS A 30 6.32 27.36 -22.87
N PRO A 31 7.19 26.39 -22.50
CA PRO A 31 6.75 25.27 -21.72
C PRO A 31 6.08 25.85 -20.50
N GLU A 32 4.77 25.64 -20.39
CA GLU A 32 4.01 25.96 -19.19
C GLU A 32 4.74 25.21 -18.08
N ALA A 33 5.28 25.95 -17.11
CA ALA A 33 6.05 25.36 -16.03
C ALA A 33 5.14 24.29 -15.43
N ALA A 34 5.56 23.04 -15.55
CA ALA A 34 4.80 21.92 -15.02
C ALA A 34 4.55 22.24 -13.53
N VAL A 35 3.28 22.40 -13.15
CA VAL A 35 2.92 22.63 -11.76
C VAL A 35 3.39 21.41 -11.01
N VAL A 36 4.45 21.55 -10.23
CA VAL A 36 4.94 20.47 -9.38
C VAL A 36 3.86 20.23 -8.32
N PRO A 37 3.28 19.04 -8.26
CA PRO A 37 2.25 18.75 -7.27
C PRO A 37 2.83 18.94 -5.87
N VAL A 38 2.09 19.59 -4.99
CA VAL A 38 2.47 19.82 -3.60
C VAL A 38 1.46 19.10 -2.72
N ILE A 39 1.94 18.21 -1.86
CA ILE A 39 1.08 17.39 -0.99
C ILE A 39 0.16 18.23 -0.10
N ASP A 40 0.60 19.43 0.30
CA ASP A 40 -0.19 20.32 1.14
C ASP A 40 -1.45 20.85 0.43
N ASN A 41 -1.55 20.71 -0.88
CA ASN A 41 -2.72 21.07 -1.68
C ASN A 41 -3.72 19.91 -1.82
N GLU A 42 -3.34 18.72 -1.41
CA GLU A 42 -4.25 17.56 -1.42
C GLU A 42 -5.30 17.72 -0.32
N ILE A 43 -6.54 17.42 -0.67
CA ILE A 43 -7.67 17.37 0.26
C ILE A 43 -8.28 15.98 0.13
N VAL A 44 -8.20 15.20 1.21
CA VAL A 44 -8.77 13.86 1.30
C VAL A 44 -9.53 13.75 2.61
N ASN A 45 -10.81 13.45 2.53
CA ASN A 45 -11.62 13.17 3.71
C ASN A 45 -11.41 11.71 4.18
N GLN A 46 -11.88 11.42 5.39
CA GLN A 46 -11.73 10.07 5.95
C GLN A 46 -12.44 8.98 5.12
N PRO A 47 -13.68 9.17 4.62
CA PRO A 47 -14.33 8.17 3.77
C PRO A 47 -13.53 7.82 2.50
N ASP A 48 -12.92 8.80 1.84
CA ASP A 48 -12.10 8.56 0.64
C ASP A 48 -10.81 7.79 0.98
N ALA A 49 -10.17 8.11 2.10
CA ALA A 49 -9.02 7.35 2.58
C ALA A 49 -9.41 5.92 2.98
N MET A 50 -10.57 5.73 3.61
CA MET A 50 -11.09 4.41 3.95
C MET A 50 -11.42 3.59 2.70
N HIS A 51 -11.97 4.19 1.64
CA HIS A 51 -12.14 3.54 0.35
C HIS A 51 -10.81 2.97 -0.17
N GLN A 52 -9.74 3.77 -0.15
CA GLN A 52 -8.40 3.32 -0.54
C GLN A 52 -7.90 2.15 0.34
N LEU A 53 -8.14 2.21 1.65
CA LEU A 53 -7.77 1.14 2.56
C LEU A 53 -8.51 -0.16 2.25
N TYR A 54 -9.83 -0.10 2.00
CA TYR A 54 -10.63 -1.27 1.60
C TYR A 54 -10.15 -1.87 0.27
N LEU A 55 -9.77 -1.02 -0.70
CA LEU A 55 -9.19 -1.49 -1.97
C LEU A 55 -7.90 -2.29 -1.74
N MET A 56 -7.04 -1.89 -0.82
CA MET A 56 -5.84 -2.65 -0.47
C MET A 56 -6.16 -4.03 0.10
N TRP A 57 -7.32 -4.18 0.74
CA TRP A 57 -7.83 -5.46 1.24
C TRP A 57 -8.59 -6.27 0.17
N GLY A 58 -8.70 -5.75 -1.05
CA GLY A 58 -9.37 -6.42 -2.17
C GLY A 58 -10.87 -6.17 -2.24
N TYR A 59 -11.37 -5.14 -1.54
CA TYR A 59 -12.79 -4.78 -1.53
C TYR A 59 -13.01 -3.40 -2.15
N ASP A 60 -13.75 -3.35 -3.24
CA ASP A 60 -14.17 -2.10 -3.90
C ASP A 60 -15.47 -1.59 -3.27
N ALA A 61 -15.35 -1.06 -2.06
CA ALA A 61 -16.45 -0.41 -1.36
C ALA A 61 -16.47 1.09 -1.72
N SER A 62 -17.64 1.66 -2.01
CA SER A 62 -17.76 3.10 -2.20
C SER A 62 -17.31 3.87 -0.94
N ALA A 63 -17.00 5.15 -1.06
CA ALA A 63 -16.64 5.97 0.11
C ALA A 63 -17.75 5.97 1.18
N ASP A 64 -19.02 5.90 0.77
CA ASP A 64 -20.16 5.85 1.69
C ASP A 64 -20.28 4.48 2.39
N ASP A 65 -19.78 3.41 1.77
CA ASP A 65 -19.81 2.04 2.31
C ASP A 65 -18.51 1.63 3.02
N ALA A 66 -17.40 2.31 2.73
CA ALA A 66 -16.08 2.05 3.32
C ALA A 66 -15.97 2.56 4.77
N LEU A 67 -16.90 2.14 5.61
CA LEU A 67 -17.01 2.54 7.01
C LEU A 67 -16.54 1.42 7.94
N CYS A 68 -15.99 1.78 9.11
CA CYS A 68 -15.61 0.82 10.15
C CYS A 68 -16.73 -0.15 10.49
N GLN A 69 -17.95 0.33 10.64
CA GLN A 69 -19.11 -0.49 10.97
C GLN A 69 -19.47 -1.55 9.91
N ASN A 70 -18.99 -1.39 8.68
CA ASN A 70 -19.24 -2.33 7.59
C ASN A 70 -18.13 -3.39 7.46
N ALA A 71 -17.04 -3.29 8.20
CA ALA A 71 -15.90 -4.20 8.10
C ALA A 71 -16.29 -5.67 8.31
N ALA A 72 -17.15 -5.95 9.28
CA ALA A 72 -17.60 -7.30 9.57
C ALA A 72 -18.34 -7.98 8.40
N LYS A 73 -18.96 -7.20 7.50
CA LYS A 73 -19.67 -7.75 6.32
C LYS A 73 -18.71 -8.46 5.34
N VAL A 74 -17.45 -8.12 5.39
CA VAL A 74 -16.38 -8.71 4.56
C VAL A 74 -15.34 -9.45 5.40
N ASN A 75 -15.73 -9.90 6.57
CA ASN A 75 -14.87 -10.62 7.52
C ASN A 75 -13.61 -9.85 7.92
N LEU A 76 -13.76 -8.53 8.04
CA LEU A 76 -12.74 -7.65 8.59
C LEU A 76 -13.21 -7.04 9.90
N MET A 77 -12.27 -6.60 10.70
CA MET A 77 -12.47 -5.78 11.88
C MET A 77 -11.75 -4.44 11.70
N CYS A 78 -12.38 -3.39 12.18
CA CYS A 78 -11.83 -2.04 12.14
C CYS A 78 -11.30 -1.68 13.53
N LYS A 79 -10.03 -1.27 13.58
CA LYS A 79 -9.35 -0.82 14.77
C LYS A 79 -9.03 0.67 14.63
N GLN A 80 -9.44 1.45 15.61
CA GLN A 80 -9.13 2.88 15.68
C GLN A 80 -8.41 3.18 16.99
N GLY A 81 -7.52 4.15 16.96
CA GLY A 81 -6.78 4.54 18.16
C GLY A 81 -5.77 5.63 17.88
N ASN A 82 -4.84 5.78 18.82
CA ASN A 82 -3.71 6.68 18.71
C ASN A 82 -2.42 5.89 18.96
N ALA A 83 -1.51 5.93 18.00
CA ALA A 83 -0.24 5.22 18.08
C ALA A 83 0.84 5.91 17.24
N SER A 84 2.09 5.61 17.55
CA SER A 84 3.22 6.10 16.76
C SER A 84 3.32 5.36 15.42
N PRO A 85 3.87 6.00 14.36
CA PRO A 85 4.12 5.33 13.10
C PRO A 85 5.02 4.09 13.24
N GLN A 86 5.94 4.11 14.18
CA GLN A 86 6.80 2.96 14.48
C GLN A 86 6.01 1.76 14.96
N THR A 87 5.10 1.98 15.92
CA THR A 87 4.24 0.91 16.45
C THR A 87 3.40 0.29 15.36
N LEU A 88 2.72 1.12 14.55
CA LEU A 88 1.88 0.64 13.46
C LEU A 88 2.68 -0.07 12.35
N ALA A 89 3.88 0.42 12.05
CA ALA A 89 4.77 -0.24 11.10
C ALA A 89 5.23 -1.62 11.58
N GLN A 90 5.46 -1.79 12.88
CA GLN A 90 5.82 -3.09 13.46
C GLN A 90 4.67 -4.10 13.37
N GLU A 91 3.42 -3.65 13.52
CA GLU A 91 2.25 -4.49 13.26
C GLU A 91 2.20 -4.97 11.82
N GLY A 92 2.71 -4.17 10.87
CA GLY A 92 2.91 -4.55 9.47
C GLY A 92 1.68 -4.42 8.58
N TYR A 93 0.63 -3.76 9.04
CA TYR A 93 -0.61 -3.52 8.30
C TYR A 93 -0.71 -2.09 7.81
N PRO A 94 -1.27 -1.83 6.61
CA PRO A 94 -1.56 -0.48 6.17
C PRO A 94 -2.62 0.16 7.07
N TRP A 95 -2.54 1.47 7.23
CA TRP A 95 -3.49 2.22 8.05
C TRP A 95 -3.82 3.56 7.41
N VAL A 96 -5.01 4.09 7.72
CA VAL A 96 -5.36 5.48 7.46
C VAL A 96 -4.80 6.32 8.59
N SER A 97 -3.92 7.25 8.25
CA SER A 97 -3.38 8.25 9.18
C SER A 97 -4.16 9.56 9.05
N GLU A 98 -4.52 10.14 10.18
CA GLU A 98 -5.03 11.49 10.24
C GLU A 98 -3.85 12.46 10.23
N LEU A 99 -3.90 13.45 9.33
CA LEU A 99 -2.88 14.46 9.12
C LEU A 99 -3.47 15.84 9.33
N LYS A 100 -2.67 16.77 9.80
CA LYS A 100 -3.00 18.18 9.84
C LYS A 100 -2.12 18.95 8.86
N THR A 101 -2.69 19.32 7.71
CA THR A 101 -2.00 20.04 6.65
C THR A 101 -2.76 21.33 6.33
N SER A 102 -2.05 22.44 6.12
CA SER A 102 -2.65 23.74 5.77
C SER A 102 -3.83 24.17 6.67
N GLY A 103 -3.80 23.75 7.94
CA GLY A 103 -4.86 24.06 8.91
C GLY A 103 -6.11 23.18 8.85
N HIS A 104 -6.13 22.18 7.96
CA HIS A 104 -7.23 21.24 7.79
C HIS A 104 -6.83 19.83 8.26
N LEU A 105 -7.84 19.03 8.67
CA LEU A 105 -7.67 17.58 8.82
C LEU A 105 -7.70 16.94 7.44
N ASN A 106 -6.73 16.11 7.21
CA ASN A 106 -6.55 15.34 5.98
C ASN A 106 -6.31 13.87 6.35
N TYR A 107 -6.49 12.97 5.40
CA TYR A 107 -6.35 11.53 5.63
C TYR A 107 -5.56 10.90 4.51
N ALA A 108 -4.67 10.00 4.86
CA ALA A 108 -3.86 9.26 3.89
C ALA A 108 -3.68 7.81 4.32
N VAL A 109 -3.64 6.89 3.37
CA VAL A 109 -3.23 5.52 3.67
C VAL A 109 -1.71 5.44 3.69
N VAL A 110 -1.15 4.97 4.79
CA VAL A 110 0.28 4.67 4.88
C VAL A 110 0.52 3.30 4.26
N ALA A 111 1.23 3.28 3.14
CA ALA A 111 1.51 2.08 2.37
C ALA A 111 2.95 1.56 2.52
N ARG A 112 3.90 2.43 2.84
CA ARG A 112 5.30 2.07 3.06
C ARG A 112 5.92 2.94 4.17
N VAL A 113 6.69 2.30 5.02
CA VAL A 113 7.49 2.98 6.05
C VAL A 113 8.96 2.61 5.83
N GLY A 114 9.75 3.57 5.40
CA GLY A 114 11.20 3.44 5.24
C GLY A 114 11.95 4.16 6.37
N ASP A 115 13.27 4.06 6.37
CA ASP A 115 14.11 4.68 7.40
C ASP A 115 14.03 6.22 7.38
N THR A 116 13.95 6.80 6.19
CA THR A 116 13.96 8.26 5.98
C THR A 116 12.67 8.80 5.41
N SER A 117 11.83 7.94 4.80
CA SER A 117 10.63 8.35 4.08
C SER A 117 9.45 7.45 4.34
N ILE A 118 8.26 7.97 4.11
CA ILE A 118 6.97 7.29 4.22
C ILE A 118 6.21 7.53 2.91
N ASP A 119 5.61 6.47 2.37
CA ASP A 119 4.74 6.58 1.19
C ASP A 119 3.28 6.61 1.64
N LEU A 120 2.58 7.64 1.18
CA LEU A 120 1.18 7.92 1.46
C LEU A 120 0.36 7.77 0.18
N LEU A 121 -0.82 7.16 0.27
CA LEU A 121 -1.81 7.15 -0.80
C LEU A 121 -2.86 8.21 -0.49
N MET A 122 -3.01 9.17 -1.40
CA MET A 122 -3.99 10.25 -1.36
C MET A 122 -4.50 10.51 -2.78
N ASN A 123 -5.81 10.56 -2.99
CA ASN A 123 -6.43 10.82 -4.30
C ASN A 123 -5.85 9.95 -5.45
N ASN A 124 -5.73 8.64 -5.23
CA ASN A 124 -5.15 7.68 -6.18
C ASN A 124 -3.70 7.99 -6.60
N ARG A 125 -3.00 8.78 -5.81
CA ARG A 125 -1.60 9.13 -6.02
C ARG A 125 -0.75 8.69 -4.84
N THR A 126 0.46 8.23 -5.12
CA THR A 126 1.46 7.93 -4.08
C THR A 126 2.34 9.16 -3.85
N TRP A 127 2.42 9.58 -2.60
CA TRP A 127 3.28 10.65 -2.15
C TRP A 127 4.39 10.10 -1.27
N GLN A 128 5.63 10.40 -1.62
CA GLN A 128 6.76 10.10 -0.76
C GLN A 128 7.11 11.34 0.07
N VAL A 129 6.96 11.23 1.37
CA VAL A 129 7.30 12.29 2.33
C VAL A 129 8.44 11.88 3.23
N SER A 130 9.19 12.83 3.79
CA SER A 130 10.18 12.51 4.81
C SER A 130 9.49 12.10 6.11
N ARG A 131 10.15 11.26 6.93
CA ARG A 131 9.64 10.92 8.26
C ARG A 131 9.44 12.17 9.13
N SER A 132 10.33 13.16 9.01
CA SER A 132 10.19 14.42 9.75
C SER A 132 8.95 15.20 9.33
N TRP A 133 8.64 15.23 8.04
CA TRP A 133 7.38 15.83 7.58
C TRP A 133 6.17 15.09 8.15
N PHE A 134 6.16 13.77 8.01
CA PHE A 134 5.07 12.94 8.53
C PHE A 134 4.86 13.16 10.03
N ASN A 135 5.93 13.10 10.82
CA ASN A 135 5.85 13.27 12.27
C ASN A 135 5.36 14.67 12.70
N ARG A 136 5.57 15.70 11.87
CA ARG A 136 5.03 17.04 12.15
C ARG A 136 3.54 17.17 11.83
N HIS A 137 3.04 16.39 10.89
CA HIS A 137 1.68 16.52 10.38
C HIS A 137 0.72 15.44 10.91
N ALA A 138 1.22 14.24 11.20
CA ALA A 138 0.40 13.18 11.75
C ALA A 138 -0.04 13.49 13.19
N THR A 139 -1.33 13.34 13.45
CA THR A 139 -1.90 13.55 14.79
C THR A 139 -1.69 12.33 15.70
N GLY A 140 -1.32 11.20 15.14
CA GLY A 140 -1.25 9.90 15.79
C GLY A 140 -2.55 9.10 15.72
N ASN A 141 -3.65 9.74 15.36
CA ASN A 141 -4.91 9.02 15.16
C ASN A 141 -4.82 8.16 13.90
N PHE A 142 -5.28 6.92 14.03
CA PHE A 142 -5.24 5.94 12.95
C PHE A 142 -6.53 5.13 12.86
N THR A 143 -6.78 4.61 11.67
CA THR A 143 -7.78 3.59 11.41
C THR A 143 -7.13 2.45 10.62
N GLN A 144 -7.28 1.23 11.08
CA GLN A 144 -6.67 0.03 10.51
C GLN A 144 -7.73 -1.04 10.32
N LEU A 145 -7.59 -1.85 9.27
CA LEU A 145 -8.39 -3.05 9.08
C LEU A 145 -7.52 -4.27 9.34
N HIS A 146 -8.10 -5.31 9.90
CA HIS A 146 -7.49 -6.63 9.97
C HIS A 146 -8.53 -7.72 9.76
N ARG A 147 -8.07 -8.88 9.29
CA ARG A 147 -8.96 -10.01 8.99
C ARG A 147 -9.33 -10.74 10.27
N LEU A 148 -10.59 -11.14 10.34
CA LEU A 148 -11.09 -12.07 11.36
C LEU A 148 -10.80 -13.52 10.98
N THR A 149 -10.95 -14.42 11.92
CA THR A 149 -10.92 -15.88 11.67
C THR A 149 -12.01 -16.30 10.69
N PRO A 150 -11.98 -17.52 10.13
CA PRO A 150 -13.06 -18.00 9.25
C PRO A 150 -14.48 -17.90 9.87
N GLU A 151 -14.60 -18.02 11.19
CA GLU A 151 -15.87 -17.88 11.92
C GLU A 151 -16.12 -16.44 12.44
N GLY A 152 -15.36 -15.45 11.94
CA GLY A 152 -15.57 -14.05 12.26
C GLY A 152 -15.15 -13.66 13.69
N LYS A 153 -14.09 -14.27 14.22
CA LYS A 153 -13.56 -14.01 15.57
C LYS A 153 -12.20 -13.32 15.51
N ASP A 154 -11.87 -12.60 16.55
CA ASP A 154 -10.58 -11.94 16.77
C ASP A 154 -9.65 -12.71 17.73
N ALA A 155 -10.12 -13.85 18.25
CA ALA A 155 -9.35 -14.73 19.11
C ALA A 155 -9.84 -16.19 18.96
N ILE A 156 -8.95 -17.12 19.24
CA ILE A 156 -9.24 -18.56 19.26
C ILE A 156 -8.90 -19.12 20.64
N GLY A 157 -9.77 -19.98 21.16
CA GLY A 157 -9.61 -20.63 22.47
C GLY A 157 -10.42 -21.91 22.59
N THR A 158 -10.59 -22.39 23.81
CA THR A 158 -11.25 -23.67 24.13
C THR A 158 -12.69 -23.78 23.63
N ALA A 159 -13.38 -22.64 23.48
CA ALA A 159 -14.78 -22.58 23.04
C ALA A 159 -14.93 -22.27 21.55
N SER A 160 -13.82 -22.19 20.80
CA SER A 160 -13.86 -21.87 19.37
C SER A 160 -14.35 -23.05 18.54
N ASP A 161 -14.96 -22.73 17.39
CA ASP A 161 -15.44 -23.70 16.43
C ASP A 161 -14.30 -24.53 15.83
N SER A 162 -14.62 -25.76 15.44
CA SER A 162 -13.65 -26.67 14.80
C SER A 162 -13.06 -26.10 13.51
N LYS A 163 -13.79 -25.28 12.80
CA LYS A 163 -13.31 -24.62 11.58
C LYS A 163 -12.18 -23.63 11.87
N ASP A 164 -12.31 -22.84 12.93
CA ASP A 164 -11.24 -21.96 13.39
C ASP A 164 -10.03 -22.75 13.90
N MET A 165 -10.28 -23.91 14.57
CA MET A 165 -9.18 -24.78 15.01
C MET A 165 -8.37 -25.37 13.86
N VAL A 166 -9.05 -25.90 12.85
CA VAL A 166 -8.39 -26.43 11.64
C VAL A 166 -7.60 -25.33 10.94
N TRP A 167 -8.19 -24.16 10.79
CA TRP A 167 -7.53 -23.01 10.20
C TRP A 167 -6.30 -22.59 11.00
N LEU A 168 -6.39 -22.48 12.33
CA LEU A 168 -5.26 -22.12 13.19
C LEU A 168 -4.11 -23.14 13.09
N ASP A 169 -4.43 -24.44 13.10
CA ASP A 169 -3.45 -25.50 12.95
C ASP A 169 -2.68 -25.37 11.62
N GLN A 170 -3.39 -25.12 10.52
CA GLN A 170 -2.81 -24.88 9.22
C GLN A 170 -1.90 -23.66 9.21
N GLN A 171 -2.34 -22.54 9.77
CA GLN A 171 -1.56 -21.30 9.81
C GLN A 171 -0.30 -21.45 10.66
N LEU A 172 -0.41 -22.08 11.84
CA LEU A 172 0.74 -22.36 12.71
C LEU A 172 1.74 -23.32 12.02
N SER A 173 1.23 -24.32 11.30
CA SER A 173 2.07 -25.24 10.53
C SER A 173 2.92 -24.52 9.49
N ILE A 174 2.32 -23.60 8.74
CA ILE A 174 3.03 -22.76 7.75
C ILE A 174 4.04 -21.86 8.46
N ALA A 175 3.61 -21.11 9.49
CA ALA A 175 4.43 -20.12 10.17
C ALA A 175 5.64 -20.72 10.91
N LEU A 176 5.49 -21.94 11.45
CA LEU A 176 6.52 -22.67 12.20
C LEU A 176 7.30 -23.67 11.32
N SER A 177 6.87 -23.87 10.08
CA SER A 177 7.40 -24.92 9.19
C SER A 177 7.33 -26.30 9.83
N GLN A 178 6.20 -26.63 10.45
CA GLN A 178 5.92 -27.87 11.13
C GLN A 178 4.74 -28.60 10.45
N PRO A 179 4.62 -29.92 10.58
CA PRO A 179 3.45 -30.66 10.09
C PRO A 179 2.16 -30.22 10.79
N GLU A 180 1.04 -30.35 10.09
CA GLU A 180 -0.29 -30.17 10.72
C GLU A 180 -0.53 -31.25 11.79
N THR A 181 -1.18 -30.87 12.88
CA THR A 181 -1.59 -31.79 13.95
C THR A 181 -2.97 -32.39 13.68
N HIS A 182 -3.71 -31.82 12.72
CA HIS A 182 -5.11 -32.14 12.41
C HIS A 182 -6.07 -31.92 13.59
N ALA A 183 -5.70 -31.00 14.48
CA ALA A 183 -6.53 -30.66 15.63
C ALA A 183 -7.86 -30.02 15.20
N ARG A 184 -8.94 -30.44 15.80
CA ARG A 184 -10.31 -29.90 15.63
C ARG A 184 -10.85 -29.27 16.88
N ILE A 185 -10.15 -29.40 17.98
CA ILE A 185 -10.45 -28.83 19.29
C ILE A 185 -9.15 -28.23 19.85
N TRP A 186 -9.30 -27.40 20.85
CA TRP A 186 -8.15 -26.86 21.57
C TRP A 186 -7.39 -27.96 22.30
N THR A 187 -6.08 -28.04 22.07
CA THR A 187 -5.20 -29.05 22.67
C THR A 187 -3.99 -28.39 23.33
N ALA A 188 -3.31 -29.12 24.21
CA ALA A 188 -2.05 -28.68 24.79
C ALA A 188 -0.97 -28.42 23.72
N GLU A 189 -0.96 -29.19 22.64
CA GLU A 189 -0.06 -29.00 21.52
C GLU A 189 -0.35 -27.69 20.77
N MET A 190 -1.63 -27.35 20.57
CA MET A 190 -2.01 -26.06 19.99
C MET A 190 -1.54 -24.88 20.84
N MET A 191 -1.68 -24.96 22.16
CA MET A 191 -1.17 -23.96 23.09
C MET A 191 0.36 -23.84 23.00
N LYS A 192 1.08 -24.95 22.97
CA LYS A 192 2.54 -24.98 22.85
C LYS A 192 2.99 -24.32 21.55
N ARG A 193 2.40 -24.68 20.42
CA ARG A 193 2.72 -24.11 19.12
C ARG A 193 2.39 -22.60 19.03
N THR A 194 1.31 -22.18 19.66
CA THR A 194 0.98 -20.76 19.80
C THR A 194 2.09 -20.02 20.55
N ARG A 195 2.56 -20.56 21.66
CA ARG A 195 3.71 -19.97 22.41
C ARG A 195 4.99 -19.93 21.59
N GLU A 196 5.30 -20.99 20.84
CA GLU A 196 6.46 -21.01 19.94
C GLU A 196 6.38 -19.89 18.89
N PHE A 197 5.19 -19.70 18.30
CA PHE A 197 4.96 -18.62 17.35
C PHE A 197 5.10 -17.25 18.01
N GLN A 198 4.48 -17.04 19.18
CA GLN A 198 4.58 -15.78 19.95
C GLN A 198 6.05 -15.45 20.29
N GLN A 199 6.84 -16.44 20.71
CA GLN A 199 8.28 -16.27 20.95
C GLN A 199 9.03 -15.87 19.68
N LYS A 200 8.77 -16.56 18.57
CA LYS A 200 9.39 -16.28 17.26
C LYS A 200 9.10 -14.85 16.78
N MET A 201 7.91 -14.34 17.09
CA MET A 201 7.46 -13.01 16.69
C MET A 201 7.70 -11.93 17.74
N HIS A 202 8.34 -12.26 18.88
CA HIS A 202 8.57 -11.36 20.00
C HIS A 202 7.29 -10.73 20.57
N LEU A 203 6.19 -11.51 20.57
CA LEU A 203 4.92 -11.15 21.16
C LEU A 203 4.87 -11.53 22.65
N HIS A 204 3.81 -11.10 23.34
CA HIS A 204 3.51 -11.61 24.67
C HIS A 204 3.22 -13.10 24.60
N VAL A 205 3.97 -13.90 25.40
CA VAL A 205 3.92 -15.37 25.33
C VAL A 205 2.96 -15.91 26.41
N ASP A 206 1.69 -15.98 26.08
CA ASP A 206 0.65 -16.54 26.93
C ASP A 206 0.06 -17.86 26.41
N GLY A 207 0.31 -18.19 25.15
CA GLY A 207 -0.23 -19.37 24.47
C GLY A 207 -1.66 -19.19 23.99
N ILE A 208 -2.20 -17.96 24.01
CA ILE A 208 -3.56 -17.63 23.57
C ILE A 208 -3.46 -16.88 22.24
N PRO A 209 -4.03 -17.41 21.14
CA PRO A 209 -4.06 -16.70 19.87
C PRO A 209 -5.15 -15.62 19.87
N GLY A 210 -4.85 -14.51 20.54
CA GLY A 210 -5.67 -13.30 20.54
C GLY A 210 -5.41 -12.44 19.29
N GLU A 211 -6.02 -11.25 19.25
CA GLU A 211 -5.97 -10.31 18.12
C GLU A 211 -4.56 -10.11 17.57
N GLU A 212 -3.61 -9.72 18.43
CA GLU A 212 -2.23 -9.43 18.03
C GLU A 212 -1.52 -10.67 17.45
N THR A 213 -1.69 -11.83 18.09
CA THR A 213 -1.12 -13.09 17.63
C THR A 213 -1.70 -13.49 16.27
N LEU A 214 -3.01 -13.39 16.09
CA LEU A 214 -3.67 -13.71 14.82
C LEU A 214 -3.28 -12.74 13.71
N MET A 215 -3.18 -11.44 14.00
CA MET A 215 -2.69 -10.44 13.05
C MET A 215 -1.28 -10.80 12.54
N GLN A 216 -0.36 -11.11 13.43
CA GLN A 216 1.01 -11.49 13.05
C GLN A 216 1.05 -12.82 12.31
N LEU A 217 0.22 -13.77 12.69
CA LEU A 217 0.12 -15.07 12.03
C LEU A 217 -0.35 -14.90 10.57
N MET A 218 -1.42 -14.15 10.34
CA MET A 218 -1.93 -13.87 9.00
C MET A 218 -0.92 -13.08 8.14
N ARG A 219 -0.16 -12.19 8.76
CA ARG A 219 0.89 -11.42 8.07
C ARG A 219 2.01 -12.35 7.55
N VAL A 220 2.55 -13.22 8.39
CA VAL A 220 3.66 -14.09 8.00
C VAL A 220 3.23 -15.23 7.05
N THR A 221 1.95 -15.56 7.02
CA THR A 221 1.38 -16.51 6.06
C THR A 221 0.87 -15.86 4.78
N ASN A 222 1.15 -14.55 4.59
CA ASN A 222 0.76 -13.76 3.40
C ASN A 222 -0.76 -13.77 3.12
N SER A 223 -1.56 -13.81 4.18
CA SER A 223 -3.03 -13.81 4.07
C SER A 223 -3.64 -12.40 4.07
N THR A 224 -2.81 -11.36 4.14
CA THR A 224 -3.23 -9.96 4.31
C THR A 224 -2.32 -9.01 3.55
N PRO A 225 -2.82 -7.82 3.16
CA PRO A 225 -1.95 -6.77 2.64
C PRO A 225 -0.97 -6.31 3.73
N GLY A 226 0.28 -6.11 3.36
CA GLY A 226 1.31 -5.63 4.27
C GLY A 226 1.72 -4.19 4.00
N VAL A 227 2.17 -3.49 5.04
CA VAL A 227 2.97 -2.29 4.87
C VAL A 227 4.37 -2.70 4.42
N LEU A 228 4.84 -2.13 3.33
CA LEU A 228 6.21 -2.36 2.87
C LEU A 228 7.18 -1.66 3.85
N ILE A 229 7.94 -2.44 4.59
CA ILE A 229 9.04 -1.94 5.42
C ILE A 229 10.31 -2.09 4.58
N GLN A 230 10.94 -0.98 4.25
CA GLN A 230 12.24 -1.01 3.61
C GLN A 230 13.29 -1.29 4.70
N ALA A 231 13.77 -2.54 4.75
CA ALA A 231 14.92 -2.85 5.58
C ALA A 231 16.11 -2.03 5.08
N THR A 232 16.85 -1.44 6.01
CA THR A 232 18.14 -0.81 5.73
C THR A 232 19.00 -1.84 5.01
N ARG A 233 19.34 -1.62 3.75
CA ARG A 233 20.49 -2.31 3.17
C ARG A 233 21.70 -1.78 3.94
N THR A 234 22.15 -2.50 4.93
CA THR A 234 23.49 -2.33 5.45
C THR A 234 24.41 -2.66 4.29
N THR A 235 24.91 -1.62 3.63
CA THR A 235 26.01 -1.78 2.70
C THR A 235 27.16 -2.34 3.53
N PRO A 236 27.68 -3.54 3.23
CA PRO A 236 28.90 -4.00 3.90
C PRO A 236 29.97 -2.97 3.61
N ASP A 237 30.62 -2.53 4.66
CA ASP A 237 31.65 -1.53 4.72
C ASP A 237 32.51 -1.37 3.45
N ALA A 238 32.42 -0.22 2.82
CA ALA A 238 33.45 0.34 1.97
C ALA A 238 34.65 0.86 2.83
N LYS A 239 35.04 0.10 3.85
CA LYS A 239 36.22 0.38 4.68
C LYS A 239 37.17 -0.79 4.67
N MET A 240 37.67 -1.15 3.49
CA MET A 240 38.84 -2.02 3.41
C MET A 240 39.57 -1.91 2.06
N GLN A 241 39.86 -0.70 1.63
CA GLN A 241 40.86 -0.48 0.56
C GLN A 241 41.56 0.87 0.80
N GLU A 242 42.22 1.02 1.93
CA GLU A 242 43.26 2.02 2.05
C GLU A 242 44.31 1.55 3.06
N LYS A 243 45.11 0.57 2.63
CA LYS A 243 46.46 0.34 3.17
C LYS A 243 47.21 -0.65 2.29
N LYS A 244 47.83 -0.15 1.24
CA LYS A 244 49.11 -0.61 0.69
C LYS A 244 49.49 0.24 -0.53
N ALA A 245 50.24 1.26 -0.31
CA ALA A 245 51.32 1.74 -1.17
C ALA A 245 52.32 2.48 -0.28
#